data_543882dcf3170b54ac888dc19367f09f
#
_entry.id   543882dcf3170b54ac888dc19367f09f
#
_cell.length_a   1.000
_cell.length_b   1.000
_cell.length_c   1.000
_cell.angle_alpha   90.00
_cell.angle_beta   90.00
_cell.angle_gamma   90.00
#
_symmetry.space_group_name_H-M   'P 1'
#
loop_
_entity.id
_entity.type
_entity.pdbx_description
1 polymer ?
#
loop_
_entity_poly.entity_id
_entity_poly.type
_entity_poly.pdbx_seq_one_letter_code
_entity_poly.pdbx_strand_id
1 'polypeptide(L)'
;MSTIVVVTLGGILLIAALGFMGRRSPDRDLAEWTVGGHNFGTTTTWLLQAGEVFTTFTFLGTAGLVVSGGAASFYSMPYVPLGYIAMYFIGPKIWRLARARGHLTQADFLQDVYNSRFLGILVAVAGVVFLLPYLQLQITGLGLIVELVTGNGSLGNWSMVIAFVLVVAFVLWSGLRGVATTAYFKDVLMILMLFVVCVSVPIHYTGGFTNVFHTVQEQMPQMLSVHGTGEYGIPWYVSNMAISAIGCAFITMPNDWPPVLSARSSTVLRRNYLFLPFYNTLIVMPLVVGYVALVVLGTGAHPDSSLLTLASGVFPGWLMGVLAVAGIATAMVPSASLLIATGTLVSRNLIRARTEKAQFATTQVTVVVATAAALGLAVAMPDLLANLLLLTFSGMDQLAPAIAAALLLRRRIAASSILAGALTGLALVIGYTFWWHLPWAISEGIIGLAANIAVVALCEAFRRVRTGQRAPVGSEEERELLRA
;
A
#
# COMPACT_ATOMS: atom_id res chain seq x y z
N MET A 1 9.54 -34.26 7.04
CA MET A 1 9.00 -32.93 6.71
C MET A 1 8.15 -33.04 5.47
N SER A 2 6.99 -32.40 5.41
CA SER A 2 6.18 -32.39 4.19
C SER A 2 6.90 -31.65 3.07
N THR A 3 6.68 -32.05 1.82
CA THR A 3 7.31 -31.40 0.65
C THR A 3 7.03 -29.89 0.61
N ILE A 4 5.85 -29.45 1.03
CA ILE A 4 5.49 -28.04 1.20
C ILE A 4 6.52 -27.32 2.07
N VAL A 5 6.80 -27.83 3.27
CA VAL A 5 7.72 -27.20 4.24
C VAL A 5 9.13 -27.10 3.68
N VAL A 6 9.64 -28.15 3.04
CA VAL A 6 10.99 -28.18 2.46
C VAL A 6 11.15 -27.10 1.38
N VAL A 7 10.18 -27.03 0.44
CA VAL A 7 10.21 -26.04 -0.65
C VAL A 7 10.07 -24.63 -0.10
N THR A 8 9.17 -24.42 0.86
CA THR A 8 8.97 -23.09 1.47
C THR A 8 10.21 -22.61 2.22
N LEU A 9 10.84 -23.47 3.02
CA LEU A 9 12.08 -23.11 3.72
C LEU A 9 13.23 -22.79 2.74
N GLY A 10 13.37 -23.58 1.67
CA GLY A 10 14.32 -23.29 0.60
C GLY A 10 14.07 -21.93 -0.06
N GLY A 11 12.82 -21.59 -0.31
CA GLY A 11 12.41 -20.31 -0.86
C GLY A 11 12.67 -19.13 0.10
N ILE A 12 12.40 -19.29 1.39
CA ILE A 12 12.71 -18.26 2.42
C ILE A 12 14.22 -18.01 2.46
N LEU A 13 15.05 -19.05 2.43
CA LEU A 13 16.51 -18.92 2.38
C LEU A 13 16.95 -18.19 1.10
N LEU A 14 16.34 -18.48 -0.03
CA LEU A 14 16.60 -17.77 -1.29
C LEU A 14 16.23 -16.27 -1.19
N ILE A 15 15.06 -15.94 -0.65
CA ILE A 15 14.64 -14.54 -0.41
C ILE A 15 15.65 -13.83 0.50
N ALA A 16 16.07 -14.48 1.59
CA ALA A 16 17.05 -13.92 2.51
C ALA A 16 18.42 -13.69 1.80
N ALA A 17 18.87 -14.65 0.99
CA ALA A 17 20.11 -14.52 0.21
C ALA A 17 20.03 -13.37 -0.81
N LEU A 18 18.92 -13.23 -1.54
CA LEU A 18 18.70 -12.13 -2.49
C LEU A 18 18.67 -10.77 -1.79
N GLY A 19 18.00 -10.67 -0.64
CA GLY A 19 18.00 -9.46 0.18
C GLY A 19 19.40 -9.08 0.66
N PHE A 20 20.22 -10.08 1.04
CA PHE A 20 21.60 -9.86 1.42
C PHE A 20 22.50 -9.43 0.26
N MET A 21 22.38 -10.08 -0.89
CA MET A 21 23.19 -9.77 -2.08
C MET A 21 22.92 -8.35 -2.61
N GLY A 22 21.71 -7.83 -2.42
CA GLY A 22 21.35 -6.46 -2.80
C GLY A 22 22.05 -5.38 -1.97
N ARG A 23 22.56 -5.72 -0.79
CA ARG A 23 23.22 -4.79 0.12
C ARG A 23 24.64 -4.48 -0.35
N ARG A 24 24.90 -3.27 -0.82
CA ARG A 24 26.21 -2.86 -1.36
C ARG A 24 27.19 -2.31 -0.34
N SER A 25 26.73 -1.77 0.80
CA SER A 25 27.59 -1.16 1.80
C SER A 25 27.19 -1.57 3.21
N PRO A 26 28.16 -1.88 4.09
CA PRO A 26 27.93 -1.96 5.52
C PRO A 26 27.73 -0.57 6.15
N ASP A 27 27.93 0.53 5.37
CA ASP A 27 27.85 1.88 5.88
C ASP A 27 26.42 2.26 6.24
N ARG A 28 26.28 2.90 7.39
CA ARG A 28 25.03 3.27 8.04
C ARG A 28 24.48 4.60 7.50
N ASP A 29 24.55 4.80 6.19
CA ASP A 29 23.96 5.97 5.54
C ASP A 29 22.43 5.79 5.42
N LEU A 30 21.69 6.69 6.06
CA LEU A 30 20.22 6.66 6.06
C LEU A 30 19.66 6.89 4.65
N ALA A 31 20.28 7.74 3.84
CA ALA A 31 19.82 8.01 2.47
C ALA A 31 20.00 6.77 1.58
N GLU A 32 21.12 6.06 1.70
CA GLU A 32 21.35 4.80 0.99
C GLU A 32 20.32 3.74 1.44
N TRP A 33 20.06 3.64 2.74
CA TRP A 33 19.12 2.66 3.30
C TRP A 33 17.67 2.98 2.93
N THR A 34 17.27 4.27 2.89
CA THR A 34 15.90 4.71 2.65
C THR A 34 15.58 4.86 1.17
N VAL A 35 16.47 5.42 0.35
CA VAL A 35 16.21 5.77 -1.06
C VAL A 35 17.23 5.17 -2.04
N GLY A 36 18.08 4.24 -1.60
CA GLY A 36 19.01 3.51 -2.46
C GLY A 36 20.02 4.41 -3.18
N GLY A 37 20.38 5.57 -2.59
CA GLY A 37 21.36 6.50 -3.16
C GLY A 37 20.90 7.21 -4.43
N HIS A 38 19.60 7.25 -4.74
CA HIS A 38 19.01 7.92 -5.90
C HIS A 38 19.51 7.44 -7.28
N ASN A 39 19.86 6.16 -7.42
CA ASN A 39 20.54 5.64 -8.61
C ASN A 39 19.75 4.56 -9.36
N PHE A 40 18.47 4.35 -9.05
CA PHE A 40 17.70 3.29 -9.69
C PHE A 40 17.32 3.63 -11.14
N GLY A 41 17.59 2.69 -12.04
CA GLY A 41 17.20 2.76 -13.44
C GLY A 41 15.71 2.40 -13.63
N THR A 42 15.22 2.51 -14.88
CA THR A 42 13.80 2.27 -15.20
C THR A 42 13.31 0.91 -14.73
N THR A 43 14.03 -0.16 -15.00
CA THR A 43 13.63 -1.53 -14.64
C THR A 43 13.56 -1.71 -13.12
N THR A 44 14.58 -1.24 -12.39
CA THR A 44 14.63 -1.36 -10.92
C THR A 44 13.52 -0.54 -10.27
N THR A 45 13.30 0.70 -10.73
CA THR A 45 12.23 1.56 -10.22
C THR A 45 10.86 0.94 -10.51
N TRP A 46 10.68 0.40 -11.72
CA TRP A 46 9.42 -0.22 -12.13
C TRP A 46 9.11 -1.47 -11.32
N LEU A 47 10.03 -2.40 -11.18
CA LEU A 47 9.83 -3.63 -10.41
C LEU A 47 9.69 -3.35 -8.90
N LEU A 48 10.44 -2.37 -8.37
CA LEU A 48 10.27 -1.98 -6.98
C LEU A 48 8.85 -1.45 -6.72
N GLN A 49 8.36 -0.51 -7.54
CA GLN A 49 7.00 0.02 -7.39
C GLN A 49 5.92 -1.02 -7.73
N ALA A 50 6.11 -1.82 -8.78
CA ALA A 50 5.23 -2.94 -9.08
C ALA A 50 5.13 -3.90 -7.89
N GLY A 51 6.28 -4.21 -7.29
CA GLY A 51 6.38 -5.06 -6.10
C GLY A 51 5.68 -4.49 -4.87
N GLU A 52 5.56 -3.19 -4.75
CA GLU A 52 4.83 -2.53 -3.66
C GLU A 52 3.32 -2.46 -3.89
N VAL A 53 2.88 -2.36 -5.14
CA VAL A 53 1.46 -2.35 -5.49
C VAL A 53 0.83 -3.73 -5.36
N PHE A 54 1.54 -4.78 -5.76
CA PHE A 54 1.10 -6.16 -5.60
C PHE A 54 1.53 -6.71 -4.23
N THR A 55 0.62 -6.61 -3.30
CA THR A 55 0.78 -6.98 -1.89
C THR A 55 -0.04 -8.22 -1.56
N THR A 56 -0.05 -8.61 -0.29
CA THR A 56 -0.96 -9.66 0.21
C THR A 56 -2.43 -9.35 -0.06
N PHE A 57 -2.83 -8.07 -0.09
CA PHE A 57 -4.17 -7.70 -0.54
C PHE A 57 -4.43 -8.17 -1.97
N THR A 58 -3.53 -7.87 -2.91
CA THR A 58 -3.71 -8.28 -4.30
C THR A 58 -3.65 -9.80 -4.47
N PHE A 59 -2.79 -10.48 -3.70
CA PHE A 59 -2.60 -11.92 -3.81
C PHE A 59 -3.74 -12.73 -3.17
N LEU A 60 -4.21 -12.33 -1.99
CA LEU A 60 -5.23 -13.03 -1.21
C LEU A 60 -6.52 -12.22 -1.08
N GLY A 61 -6.41 -10.96 -0.66
CA GLY A 61 -7.55 -10.14 -0.29
C GLY A 61 -8.50 -9.82 -1.44
N THR A 62 -8.02 -9.73 -2.69
CA THR A 62 -8.90 -9.48 -3.83
C THR A 62 -9.82 -10.66 -4.12
N ALA A 63 -9.34 -11.90 -3.98
CA ALA A 63 -10.17 -13.10 -4.08
C ALA A 63 -11.21 -13.15 -2.95
N GLY A 64 -10.77 -12.84 -1.72
CA GLY A 64 -11.65 -12.72 -0.55
C GLY A 64 -12.73 -11.65 -0.73
N LEU A 65 -12.36 -10.51 -1.30
CA LEU A 65 -13.32 -9.43 -1.54
C LEU A 65 -14.40 -9.81 -2.57
N VAL A 66 -14.08 -10.65 -3.57
CA VAL A 66 -15.09 -11.19 -4.50
C VAL A 66 -16.07 -12.09 -3.75
N VAL A 67 -15.58 -12.92 -2.83
CA VAL A 67 -16.46 -13.78 -2.01
C VAL A 67 -17.41 -12.94 -1.17
N SER A 68 -16.97 -11.80 -0.64
CA SER A 68 -17.78 -10.91 0.19
C SER A 68 -18.69 -9.96 -0.62
N GLY A 69 -18.18 -9.35 -1.69
CA GLY A 69 -18.82 -8.23 -2.39
C GLY A 69 -19.01 -8.41 -3.91
N GLY A 70 -18.67 -9.58 -4.47
CA GLY A 70 -18.87 -9.86 -5.90
C GLY A 70 -18.21 -8.80 -6.80
N ALA A 71 -19.01 -8.24 -7.73
CA ALA A 71 -18.56 -7.24 -8.71
C ALA A 71 -18.03 -5.94 -8.07
N ALA A 72 -18.38 -5.61 -6.83
CA ALA A 72 -17.85 -4.44 -6.16
C ALA A 72 -16.32 -4.52 -5.95
N SER A 73 -15.75 -5.72 -5.88
CA SER A 73 -14.31 -5.94 -5.80
C SER A 73 -13.51 -5.35 -6.98
N PHE A 74 -14.17 -5.16 -8.13
CA PHE A 74 -13.53 -4.57 -9.32
C PHE A 74 -13.17 -3.08 -9.15
N TYR A 75 -13.55 -2.41 -8.05
CA TYR A 75 -13.02 -1.08 -7.74
C TYR A 75 -11.48 -1.08 -7.70
N SER A 76 -10.89 -2.21 -7.35
CA SER A 76 -9.44 -2.39 -7.22
C SER A 76 -8.70 -2.34 -8.57
N MET A 77 -9.39 -2.54 -9.68
CA MET A 77 -8.77 -2.54 -11.01
C MET A 77 -8.43 -1.13 -11.53
N PRO A 78 -9.33 -0.12 -11.50
CA PRO A 78 -9.09 1.18 -12.13
C PRO A 78 -8.33 2.19 -11.26
N TYR A 79 -8.33 2.08 -9.91
CA TYR A 79 -7.81 3.15 -9.06
C TYR A 79 -6.30 3.37 -9.24
N VAL A 80 -5.51 2.31 -9.38
CA VAL A 80 -4.06 2.40 -9.58
C VAL A 80 -3.72 3.03 -10.94
N PRO A 81 -4.25 2.55 -12.08
CA PRO A 81 -4.05 3.21 -13.36
C PRO A 81 -4.45 4.69 -13.37
N LEU A 82 -5.61 5.04 -12.79
CA LEU A 82 -6.07 6.43 -12.70
C LEU A 82 -5.07 7.31 -11.91
N GLY A 83 -4.60 6.82 -10.78
CA GLY A 83 -3.59 7.51 -9.99
C GLY A 83 -2.27 7.68 -10.73
N TYR A 84 -1.82 6.67 -11.44
CA TYR A 84 -0.54 6.73 -12.17
C TYR A 84 -0.57 7.61 -13.41
N ILE A 85 -1.72 7.85 -14.03
CA ILE A 85 -1.88 8.90 -15.04
C ILE A 85 -1.54 10.27 -14.43
N ALA A 86 -2.03 10.57 -13.24
CA ALA A 86 -1.67 11.81 -12.55
C ALA A 86 -0.18 11.85 -12.17
N MET A 87 0.35 10.75 -11.65
CA MET A 87 1.76 10.63 -11.27
C MET A 87 2.75 10.76 -12.43
N TYR A 88 2.34 10.45 -13.65
CA TYR A 88 3.16 10.74 -14.84
C TYR A 88 3.54 12.23 -14.94
N PHE A 89 2.63 13.13 -14.52
CA PHE A 89 2.83 14.58 -14.54
C PHE A 89 3.38 15.13 -13.22
N ILE A 90 2.93 14.57 -12.09
CA ILE A 90 3.23 15.07 -10.74
C ILE A 90 4.53 14.47 -10.20
N GLY A 91 4.79 13.20 -10.42
CA GLY A 91 5.96 12.49 -9.90
C GLY A 91 7.29 13.14 -10.25
N PRO A 92 7.55 13.57 -11.50
CA PRO A 92 8.74 14.33 -11.87
C PRO A 92 8.92 15.63 -11.09
N LYS A 93 7.83 16.34 -10.76
CA LYS A 93 7.87 17.59 -9.99
C LYS A 93 8.28 17.34 -8.54
N ILE A 94 7.66 16.33 -7.91
CA ILE A 94 8.03 15.90 -6.55
C ILE A 94 9.50 15.50 -6.51
N TRP A 95 9.94 14.66 -7.45
CA TRP A 95 11.31 14.17 -7.53
C TRP A 95 12.33 15.30 -7.65
N ARG A 96 12.10 16.28 -8.55
CA ARG A 96 13.03 17.40 -8.73
C ARG A 96 13.16 18.26 -7.48
N LEU A 97 12.02 18.63 -6.89
CA LEU A 97 12.02 19.48 -5.68
C LEU A 97 12.65 18.73 -4.49
N ALA A 98 12.25 17.49 -4.28
CA ALA A 98 12.78 16.68 -3.19
C ALA A 98 14.29 16.44 -3.33
N ARG A 99 14.78 16.15 -4.55
CA ARG A 99 16.20 15.95 -4.80
C ARG A 99 17.03 17.22 -4.63
N ALA A 100 16.51 18.37 -5.08
CA ALA A 100 17.20 19.66 -4.94
C ALA A 100 17.35 20.07 -3.46
N ARG A 101 16.41 19.67 -2.61
CA ARG A 101 16.35 20.06 -1.19
C ARG A 101 16.70 18.94 -0.20
N GLY A 102 17.07 17.77 -0.69
CA GLY A 102 17.48 16.64 0.14
C GLY A 102 16.35 16.02 0.97
N HIS A 103 15.10 16.05 0.48
CA HIS A 103 13.98 15.40 1.15
C HIS A 103 14.08 13.88 1.02
N LEU A 104 13.82 13.17 2.11
CA LEU A 104 13.75 11.70 2.16
C LEU A 104 12.34 11.20 2.46
N THR A 105 11.47 12.08 2.98
CA THR A 105 10.11 11.72 3.41
C THR A 105 9.08 12.71 2.87
N GLN A 106 7.82 12.25 2.84
CA GLN A 106 6.67 13.11 2.60
C GLN A 106 6.58 14.27 3.60
N ALA A 107 6.90 14.00 4.87
CA ALA A 107 6.89 14.99 5.92
C ALA A 107 7.95 16.08 5.70
N ASP A 108 9.15 15.73 5.23
CA ASP A 108 10.18 16.71 4.84
C ASP A 108 9.65 17.63 3.74
N PHE A 109 9.04 17.05 2.71
CA PHE A 109 8.51 17.79 1.56
C PHE A 109 7.43 18.79 1.98
N LEU A 110 6.41 18.36 2.73
CA LEU A 110 5.33 19.24 3.15
C LEU A 110 5.77 20.25 4.19
N GLN A 111 6.66 19.89 5.12
CA GLN A 111 7.24 20.82 6.08
C GLN A 111 7.98 21.96 5.37
N ASP A 112 8.79 21.64 4.36
CA ASP A 112 9.59 22.61 3.61
C ASP A 112 8.71 23.51 2.74
N VAL A 113 7.83 22.94 1.91
CA VAL A 113 6.96 23.70 1.01
C VAL A 113 6.07 24.69 1.76
N TYR A 114 5.52 24.30 2.90
CA TYR A 114 4.65 25.15 3.72
C TYR A 114 5.39 25.93 4.80
N ASN A 115 6.69 25.75 4.93
CA ASN A 115 7.52 26.31 5.99
C ASN A 115 6.86 26.12 7.38
N SER A 116 6.36 24.91 7.66
CA SER A 116 5.58 24.61 8.85
C SER A 116 6.03 23.32 9.51
N ARG A 117 6.67 23.45 10.66
CA ARG A 117 7.08 22.30 11.48
C ARG A 117 5.88 21.48 11.95
N PHE A 118 4.79 22.15 12.34
CA PHE A 118 3.59 21.45 12.81
C PHE A 118 2.97 20.59 11.71
N LEU A 119 2.99 21.05 10.47
CA LEU A 119 2.52 20.26 9.34
C LEU A 119 3.41 19.03 9.14
N GLY A 120 4.74 19.17 9.21
CA GLY A 120 5.66 18.04 9.12
C GLY A 120 5.42 16.99 10.22
N ILE A 121 5.18 17.44 11.45
CA ILE A 121 4.84 16.53 12.57
C ILE A 121 3.49 15.84 12.32
N LEU A 122 2.45 16.57 11.91
CA LEU A 122 1.14 15.99 11.61
C LEU A 122 1.25 14.91 10.53
N VAL A 123 1.95 15.21 9.43
CA VAL A 123 2.18 14.27 8.34
C VAL A 123 2.91 13.02 8.82
N ALA A 124 3.95 13.19 9.64
CA ALA A 124 4.70 12.07 10.18
C ALA A 124 3.86 11.20 11.15
N VAL A 125 3.06 11.82 12.02
CA VAL A 125 2.16 11.10 12.94
C VAL A 125 1.09 10.37 12.15
N ALA A 126 0.42 11.04 11.20
CA ALA A 126 -0.58 10.41 10.35
C ALA A 126 0.02 9.23 9.57
N GLY A 127 1.23 9.43 8.99
CA GLY A 127 1.94 8.38 8.28
C GLY A 127 2.22 7.15 9.15
N VAL A 128 2.70 7.34 10.38
CA VAL A 128 2.96 6.23 11.32
C VAL A 128 1.66 5.51 11.70
N VAL A 129 0.61 6.27 12.05
CA VAL A 129 -0.65 5.69 12.54
C VAL A 129 -1.38 4.93 11.43
N PHE A 130 -1.56 5.53 10.25
CA PHE A 130 -2.35 4.94 9.18
C PHE A 130 -1.56 3.91 8.32
N LEU A 131 -0.23 3.79 8.46
CA LEU A 131 0.50 2.66 7.92
C LEU A 131 0.39 1.40 8.78
N LEU A 132 -0.05 1.48 10.05
CA LEU A 132 -0.21 0.30 10.91
C LEU A 132 -1.27 -0.68 10.36
N PRO A 133 -2.48 -0.28 9.93
CA PRO A 133 -3.42 -1.20 9.28
C PRO A 133 -2.84 -1.85 8.02
N TYR A 134 -2.07 -1.13 7.23
CA TYR A 134 -1.43 -1.71 6.05
C TYR A 134 -0.35 -2.73 6.42
N LEU A 135 0.40 -2.49 7.49
CA LEU A 135 1.35 -3.45 8.02
C LEU A 135 0.65 -4.67 8.66
N GLN A 136 -0.46 -4.45 9.37
CA GLN A 136 -1.35 -5.49 9.88
C GLN A 136 -1.82 -6.42 8.75
N LEU A 137 -2.27 -5.85 7.62
CA LEU A 137 -2.66 -6.59 6.42
C LEU A 137 -1.55 -7.55 5.96
N GLN A 138 -0.30 -7.09 5.93
CA GLN A 138 0.82 -7.94 5.50
C GLN A 138 1.09 -9.10 6.50
N ILE A 139 1.01 -8.80 7.79
CA ILE A 139 1.22 -9.82 8.85
C ILE A 139 0.09 -10.85 8.83
N THR A 140 -1.16 -10.42 8.72
CA THR A 140 -2.32 -11.31 8.65
C THR A 140 -2.23 -12.22 7.44
N GLY A 141 -1.97 -11.67 6.25
CA GLY A 141 -1.87 -12.47 5.04
C GLY A 141 -0.68 -13.44 5.06
N LEU A 142 0.47 -13.02 5.63
CA LEU A 142 1.60 -13.92 5.82
C LEU A 142 1.28 -15.02 6.84
N GLY A 143 0.49 -14.71 7.88
CA GLY A 143 -0.01 -15.69 8.84
C GLY A 143 -0.84 -16.80 8.20
N LEU A 144 -1.76 -16.44 7.29
CA LEU A 144 -2.55 -17.41 6.51
C LEU A 144 -1.66 -18.36 5.66
N ILE A 145 -0.58 -17.83 5.10
CA ILE A 145 0.37 -18.64 4.32
C ILE A 145 1.16 -19.57 5.24
N VAL A 146 1.57 -19.14 6.42
CA VAL A 146 2.26 -19.98 7.42
C VAL A 146 1.34 -21.12 7.88
N GLU A 147 0.05 -20.84 8.13
CA GLU A 147 -0.95 -21.88 8.44
C GLU A 147 -1.05 -22.94 7.34
N LEU A 148 -1.13 -22.50 6.09
CA LEU A 148 -1.16 -23.40 4.95
C LEU A 148 0.06 -24.32 4.92
N VAL A 149 1.26 -23.76 5.09
CA VAL A 149 2.54 -24.49 5.02
C VAL A 149 2.66 -25.52 6.13
N THR A 150 2.23 -25.18 7.32
CA THR A 150 2.33 -26.06 8.49
C THR A 150 1.24 -27.13 8.53
N GLY A 151 0.15 -26.96 7.76
CA GLY A 151 -1.00 -27.87 7.73
C GLY A 151 -1.74 -27.94 9.07
N ASN A 152 -1.51 -26.98 9.96
CA ASN A 152 -1.97 -27.03 11.32
C ASN A 152 -2.79 -25.79 11.66
N GLY A 153 -4.09 -25.82 11.36
CA GLY A 153 -5.04 -24.77 11.76
C GLY A 153 -5.10 -24.52 13.29
N SER A 154 -4.40 -25.36 14.07
CA SER A 154 -4.27 -25.17 15.52
C SER A 154 -3.15 -24.21 15.95
N LEU A 155 -2.32 -23.71 15.01
CA LEU A 155 -1.28 -22.72 15.33
C LEU A 155 -1.90 -21.37 15.77
N GLY A 156 -3.11 -21.06 15.28
CA GLY A 156 -3.79 -19.81 15.65
C GLY A 156 -2.86 -18.59 15.52
N ASN A 157 -2.74 -17.80 16.56
CA ASN A 157 -1.93 -16.59 16.56
C ASN A 157 -0.40 -16.84 16.40
N TRP A 158 0.10 -18.05 16.60
CA TRP A 158 1.53 -18.36 16.39
C TRP A 158 1.96 -18.23 14.93
N SER A 159 1.05 -18.44 13.98
CA SER A 159 1.33 -18.20 12.56
C SER A 159 1.70 -16.73 12.30
N MET A 160 0.99 -15.80 12.95
CA MET A 160 1.26 -14.36 12.87
C MET A 160 2.56 -13.97 13.61
N VAL A 161 2.91 -14.67 14.71
CA VAL A 161 4.20 -14.45 15.39
C VAL A 161 5.37 -14.88 14.50
N ILE A 162 5.25 -15.99 13.78
CA ILE A 162 6.25 -16.41 12.80
C ILE A 162 6.35 -15.36 11.68
N ALA A 163 5.21 -14.89 11.17
CA ALA A 163 5.15 -13.81 10.20
C ALA A 163 5.89 -12.55 10.67
N PHE A 164 5.62 -12.13 11.91
CA PHE A 164 6.32 -11.01 12.54
C PHE A 164 7.84 -11.19 12.53
N VAL A 165 8.34 -12.35 12.96
CA VAL A 165 9.78 -12.61 12.99
C VAL A 165 10.39 -12.56 11.60
N LEU A 166 9.73 -13.14 10.60
CA LEU A 166 10.19 -13.13 9.21
C LEU A 166 10.28 -11.72 8.65
N VAL A 167 9.25 -10.88 8.86
CA VAL A 167 9.22 -9.50 8.38
C VAL A 167 10.32 -8.67 9.05
N VAL A 168 10.43 -8.71 10.38
CA VAL A 168 11.43 -7.95 11.13
C VAL A 168 12.85 -8.35 10.70
N ALA A 169 13.14 -9.64 10.65
CA ALA A 169 14.45 -10.15 10.25
C ALA A 169 14.82 -9.68 8.82
N PHE A 170 13.88 -9.78 7.89
CA PHE A 170 14.09 -9.34 6.51
C PHE A 170 14.39 -7.84 6.42
N VAL A 171 13.56 -7.00 7.07
CA VAL A 171 13.69 -5.54 6.98
C VAL A 171 14.97 -5.03 7.61
N LEU A 172 15.30 -5.50 8.82
CA LEU A 172 16.53 -5.10 9.50
C LEU A 172 17.79 -5.46 8.71
N TRP A 173 17.68 -6.48 7.86
CA TRP A 173 18.76 -7.01 7.07
C TRP A 173 18.89 -6.37 5.70
N SER A 174 17.79 -6.11 4.97
CA SER A 174 17.82 -5.84 3.53
C SER A 174 18.07 -4.38 3.16
N GLY A 175 17.42 -3.41 3.81
CA GLY A 175 17.33 -2.03 3.32
C GLY A 175 16.68 -1.94 1.93
N LEU A 176 16.51 -0.73 1.35
CA LEU A 176 15.76 -0.55 0.10
C LEU A 176 16.39 -1.27 -1.11
N ARG A 177 17.73 -1.37 -1.18
CA ARG A 177 18.38 -2.11 -2.27
C ARG A 177 18.14 -3.61 -2.20
N GLY A 178 18.17 -4.18 -1.00
CA GLY A 178 17.81 -5.59 -0.80
C GLY A 178 16.36 -5.85 -1.13
N VAL A 179 15.45 -4.95 -0.75
CA VAL A 179 14.03 -4.98 -1.14
C VAL A 179 13.89 -4.95 -2.66
N ALA A 180 14.57 -4.03 -3.34
CA ALA A 180 14.55 -3.94 -4.81
C ALA A 180 15.06 -5.22 -5.48
N THR A 181 16.13 -5.81 -4.97
CA THR A 181 16.68 -7.08 -5.52
C THR A 181 15.69 -8.24 -5.32
N THR A 182 15.06 -8.31 -4.16
CA THR A 182 14.03 -9.32 -3.86
C THR A 182 12.77 -9.12 -4.68
N ALA A 183 12.42 -7.86 -5.00
CA ALA A 183 11.24 -7.53 -5.82
C ALA A 183 11.32 -8.17 -7.22
N TYR A 184 12.50 -8.23 -7.85
CA TYR A 184 12.68 -8.93 -9.12
C TYR A 184 12.23 -10.39 -9.06
N PHE A 185 12.69 -11.11 -8.05
CA PHE A 185 12.32 -12.51 -7.83
C PHE A 185 10.83 -12.65 -7.48
N LYS A 186 10.36 -11.83 -6.56
CA LYS A 186 8.97 -11.82 -6.09
C LYS A 186 8.00 -11.60 -7.25
N ASP A 187 8.23 -10.57 -8.09
CA ASP A 187 7.29 -10.21 -9.15
C ASP A 187 7.17 -11.30 -10.21
N VAL A 188 8.31 -11.88 -10.63
CA VAL A 188 8.31 -12.98 -11.59
C VAL A 188 7.59 -14.21 -11.01
N LEU A 189 7.93 -14.60 -9.78
CA LEU A 189 7.34 -15.77 -9.15
C LEU A 189 5.85 -15.61 -8.89
N MET A 190 5.45 -14.42 -8.42
CA MET A 190 4.06 -14.10 -8.13
C MET A 190 3.20 -14.11 -9.40
N ILE A 191 3.65 -13.47 -10.48
CA ILE A 191 2.92 -13.46 -11.76
C ILE A 191 2.76 -14.90 -12.28
N LEU A 192 3.85 -15.67 -12.24
CA LEU A 192 3.82 -17.08 -12.66
C LEU A 192 2.79 -17.89 -11.86
N MET A 193 2.83 -17.75 -10.52
CA MET A 193 1.94 -18.50 -9.65
C MET A 193 0.49 -18.02 -9.75
N LEU A 194 0.23 -16.72 -9.88
CA LEU A 194 -1.12 -16.21 -10.13
C LEU A 194 -1.67 -16.73 -11.46
N PHE A 195 -0.85 -16.77 -12.51
CA PHE A 195 -1.25 -17.35 -13.79
C PHE A 195 -1.59 -18.83 -13.67
N VAL A 196 -0.73 -19.60 -13.01
CA VAL A 196 -0.96 -21.04 -12.78
C VAL A 196 -2.24 -21.26 -11.99
N VAL A 197 -2.46 -20.52 -10.89
CA VAL A 197 -3.69 -20.63 -10.08
C VAL A 197 -4.91 -20.21 -10.89
N CYS A 198 -4.83 -19.07 -11.59
CA CYS A 198 -5.95 -18.52 -12.37
C CYS A 198 -6.39 -19.44 -13.51
N VAL A 199 -5.49 -20.23 -14.09
CA VAL A 199 -5.83 -21.19 -15.15
C VAL A 199 -6.29 -22.52 -14.55
N SER A 200 -5.54 -23.07 -13.60
CA SER A 200 -5.79 -24.42 -13.10
C SER A 200 -7.03 -24.53 -12.23
N VAL A 201 -7.29 -23.53 -11.38
CA VAL A 201 -8.42 -23.55 -10.43
C VAL A 201 -9.77 -23.52 -11.16
N PRO A 202 -10.04 -22.59 -12.10
CA PRO A 202 -11.30 -22.62 -12.87
C PRO A 202 -11.48 -23.89 -13.68
N ILE A 203 -10.42 -24.39 -14.32
CA ILE A 203 -10.51 -25.64 -15.11
C ILE A 203 -10.87 -26.81 -14.23
N HIS A 204 -10.22 -26.94 -13.05
CA HIS A 204 -10.44 -28.07 -12.15
C HIS A 204 -11.84 -28.09 -11.54
N TYR A 205 -12.31 -26.95 -11.01
CA TYR A 205 -13.56 -26.90 -10.25
C TYR A 205 -14.82 -26.68 -11.10
N THR A 206 -14.69 -25.94 -12.21
CA THR A 206 -15.87 -25.53 -13.02
C THR A 206 -15.77 -25.93 -14.49
N GLY A 207 -14.66 -26.55 -14.91
CA GLY A 207 -14.43 -26.91 -16.31
C GLY A 207 -14.02 -25.73 -17.21
N GLY A 208 -13.73 -24.56 -16.63
CA GLY A 208 -13.19 -23.40 -17.35
C GLY A 208 -13.86 -22.07 -17.01
N PHE A 209 -13.28 -20.98 -17.52
CA PHE A 209 -13.69 -19.61 -17.20
C PHE A 209 -15.17 -19.31 -17.52
N THR A 210 -15.65 -19.73 -18.70
CA THR A 210 -17.03 -19.47 -19.13
C THR A 210 -18.03 -20.09 -18.14
N ASN A 211 -17.76 -21.29 -17.67
CA ASN A 211 -18.63 -21.99 -16.74
C ASN A 211 -18.70 -21.33 -15.36
N VAL A 212 -17.58 -20.73 -14.90
CA VAL A 212 -17.59 -19.96 -13.64
C VAL A 212 -18.67 -18.89 -13.69
N PHE A 213 -18.59 -18.00 -14.70
CA PHE A 213 -19.51 -16.88 -14.82
C PHE A 213 -20.94 -17.30 -15.16
N HIS A 214 -21.10 -18.39 -15.93
CA HIS A 214 -22.43 -18.97 -16.19
C HIS A 214 -23.07 -19.48 -14.90
N THR A 215 -22.34 -20.23 -14.08
CA THR A 215 -22.83 -20.70 -12.79
C THR A 215 -23.17 -19.55 -11.84
N VAL A 216 -22.31 -18.50 -11.76
CA VAL A 216 -22.62 -17.32 -10.95
C VAL A 216 -23.87 -16.61 -11.47
N GLN A 217 -24.05 -16.49 -12.78
CA GLN A 217 -25.23 -15.87 -13.40
C GLN A 217 -26.51 -16.63 -13.07
N GLU A 218 -26.46 -17.97 -13.01
CA GLU A 218 -27.61 -18.80 -12.70
C GLU A 218 -27.95 -18.82 -11.20
N GLN A 219 -26.94 -18.89 -10.33
CA GLN A 219 -27.13 -19.13 -8.90
C GLN A 219 -27.09 -17.84 -8.06
N MET A 220 -26.28 -16.86 -8.44
CA MET A 220 -25.98 -15.64 -7.67
C MET A 220 -25.82 -14.42 -8.60
N PRO A 221 -26.80 -14.09 -9.47
CA PRO A 221 -26.66 -13.02 -10.47
C PRO A 221 -26.36 -11.66 -9.86
N GLN A 222 -26.75 -11.42 -8.60
CA GLN A 222 -26.46 -10.19 -7.86
C GLN A 222 -24.95 -9.98 -7.63
N MET A 223 -24.12 -11.04 -7.68
CA MET A 223 -22.67 -10.94 -7.53
C MET A 223 -21.94 -10.49 -8.80
N LEU A 224 -22.63 -10.44 -9.95
CA LEU A 224 -22.06 -9.99 -11.22
C LEU A 224 -22.23 -8.51 -11.49
N SER A 225 -22.90 -7.77 -10.62
CA SER A 225 -23.16 -6.35 -10.81
C SER A 225 -23.23 -5.61 -9.48
N VAL A 226 -22.92 -4.32 -9.54
CA VAL A 226 -22.96 -3.45 -8.35
C VAL A 226 -24.31 -2.76 -8.31
N HIS A 227 -25.09 -3.01 -7.26
CA HIS A 227 -26.44 -2.47 -7.13
C HIS A 227 -26.70 -1.82 -5.78
N GLY A 228 -27.67 -0.91 -5.78
CA GLY A 228 -28.25 -0.37 -4.56
C GLY A 228 -27.27 0.41 -3.68
N THR A 229 -27.63 0.48 -2.39
CA THR A 229 -26.93 1.26 -1.36
C THR A 229 -26.42 0.40 -0.19
N GLY A 230 -26.42 -0.93 -0.35
CA GLY A 230 -25.91 -1.87 0.66
C GLY A 230 -24.40 -1.77 0.88
N GLU A 231 -23.88 -2.62 1.75
CA GLU A 231 -22.48 -2.64 2.18
C GLU A 231 -21.49 -2.61 0.99
N TYR A 232 -21.79 -3.36 -0.07
CA TYR A 232 -20.98 -3.38 -1.32
C TYR A 232 -21.77 -2.74 -2.50
N GLY A 233 -22.58 -1.72 -2.22
CA GLY A 233 -23.37 -1.03 -3.23
C GLY A 233 -22.59 0.02 -4.04
N ILE A 234 -23.29 0.74 -4.90
CA ILE A 234 -22.72 1.79 -5.76
C ILE A 234 -21.97 2.86 -4.94
N PRO A 235 -22.49 3.38 -3.79
CA PRO A 235 -21.77 4.36 -2.99
C PRO A 235 -20.44 3.82 -2.45
N TRP A 236 -20.41 2.57 -1.98
CA TRP A 236 -19.20 1.90 -1.53
C TRP A 236 -18.19 1.77 -2.66
N TYR A 237 -18.60 1.26 -3.82
CA TYR A 237 -17.76 1.06 -5.00
C TYR A 237 -17.13 2.38 -5.46
N VAL A 238 -17.95 3.41 -5.69
CA VAL A 238 -17.47 4.69 -6.24
C VAL A 238 -16.58 5.42 -5.23
N SER A 239 -16.96 5.45 -3.95
CA SER A 239 -16.19 6.17 -2.94
C SER A 239 -14.84 5.52 -2.66
N ASN A 240 -14.79 4.19 -2.58
CA ASN A 240 -13.53 3.47 -2.34
C ASN A 240 -12.61 3.51 -3.58
N MET A 241 -13.18 3.44 -4.79
CA MET A 241 -12.41 3.66 -6.01
C MET A 241 -11.82 5.08 -6.05
N ALA A 242 -12.64 6.09 -5.73
CA ALA A 242 -12.22 7.48 -5.78
C ALA A 242 -11.14 7.80 -4.74
N ILE A 243 -11.32 7.38 -3.48
CA ILE A 243 -10.33 7.64 -2.43
C ILE A 243 -9.02 6.95 -2.79
N SER A 244 -9.03 5.68 -3.17
CA SER A 244 -7.81 4.95 -3.54
C SER A 244 -7.10 5.56 -4.76
N ALA A 245 -7.88 6.05 -5.76
CA ALA A 245 -7.30 6.74 -6.92
C ALA A 245 -6.66 8.09 -6.54
N ILE A 246 -7.24 8.83 -5.62
CA ILE A 246 -6.69 10.09 -5.09
C ILE A 246 -5.37 9.82 -4.35
N GLY A 247 -5.32 8.77 -3.53
CA GLY A 247 -4.11 8.35 -2.82
C GLY A 247 -2.95 8.06 -3.77
N CYS A 248 -3.21 7.27 -4.79
CA CYS A 248 -2.23 6.97 -5.82
C CYS A 248 -1.84 8.22 -6.65
N ALA A 249 -2.82 9.11 -6.96
CA ALA A 249 -2.58 10.31 -7.76
C ALA A 249 -1.68 11.33 -7.08
N PHE A 250 -1.81 11.49 -5.77
CA PHE A 250 -1.06 12.46 -4.98
C PHE A 250 0.03 11.83 -4.10
N ILE A 251 0.30 10.53 -4.30
CA ILE A 251 1.32 9.80 -3.54
C ILE A 251 1.20 10.07 -2.03
N THR A 252 -0.03 9.88 -1.50
CA THR A 252 -0.31 10.16 -0.10
C THR A 252 0.32 9.15 0.84
N MET A 253 0.58 7.93 0.36
CA MET A 253 1.23 6.88 1.12
C MET A 253 2.73 7.16 1.32
N PRO A 254 3.24 7.19 2.57
CA PRO A 254 4.66 7.45 2.83
C PRO A 254 5.62 6.41 2.24
N ASN A 255 5.19 5.15 2.13
CA ASN A 255 6.01 4.07 1.56
C ASN A 255 6.25 4.22 0.06
N ASP A 256 5.40 4.97 -0.66
CA ASP A 256 5.58 5.23 -2.10
C ASP A 256 6.66 6.29 -2.39
N TRP A 257 7.07 7.06 -1.38
CA TRP A 257 8.08 8.12 -1.53
C TRP A 257 9.49 7.57 -1.79
N PRO A 258 10.01 6.59 -1.03
CA PRO A 258 11.33 6.02 -1.27
C PRO A 258 11.53 5.52 -2.70
N PRO A 259 10.64 4.74 -3.33
CA PRO A 259 10.78 4.34 -4.74
C PRO A 259 10.82 5.51 -5.72
N VAL A 260 9.98 6.53 -5.51
CA VAL A 260 9.97 7.74 -6.35
C VAL A 260 11.29 8.48 -6.22
N LEU A 261 11.78 8.67 -5.00
CA LEU A 261 13.01 9.40 -4.73
C LEU A 261 14.27 8.60 -5.14
N SER A 262 14.20 7.27 -5.18
CA SER A 262 15.31 6.41 -5.59
C SER A 262 15.64 6.49 -7.07
N ALA A 263 14.72 6.95 -7.91
CA ALA A 263 14.91 7.06 -9.36
C ALA A 263 16.07 7.99 -9.71
N ARG A 264 16.89 7.60 -10.69
CA ARG A 264 18.06 8.39 -11.13
C ARG A 264 17.67 9.64 -11.94
N SER A 265 16.48 9.71 -12.50
CA SER A 265 16.01 10.86 -13.28
C SER A 265 14.47 10.93 -13.37
N SER A 266 13.95 12.12 -13.66
CA SER A 266 12.52 12.34 -13.94
C SER A 266 12.01 11.54 -15.14
N THR A 267 12.86 11.27 -16.14
CA THR A 267 12.53 10.44 -17.30
C THR A 267 12.30 8.98 -16.90
N VAL A 268 13.07 8.47 -15.94
CA VAL A 268 12.85 7.13 -15.36
C VAL A 268 11.45 7.04 -14.75
N LEU A 269 11.04 8.05 -13.98
CA LEU A 269 9.71 8.10 -13.37
C LEU A 269 8.59 8.15 -14.41
N ARG A 270 8.71 8.99 -15.44
CA ARG A 270 7.69 9.03 -16.51
C ARG A 270 7.52 7.68 -17.20
N ARG A 271 8.63 7.01 -17.53
CA ARG A 271 8.58 5.65 -18.11
C ARG A 271 7.95 4.65 -17.16
N ASN A 272 8.28 4.74 -15.88
CA ASN A 272 7.71 3.89 -14.85
C ASN A 272 6.19 4.01 -14.78
N TYR A 273 5.65 5.23 -14.68
CA TYR A 273 4.22 5.48 -14.62
C TYR A 273 3.46 5.20 -15.93
N LEU A 274 4.18 5.06 -17.04
CA LEU A 274 3.59 4.57 -18.28
C LEU A 274 3.38 3.04 -18.27
N PHE A 275 4.29 2.28 -17.64
CA PHE A 275 4.25 0.81 -17.64
C PHE A 275 3.51 0.22 -16.43
N LEU A 276 3.48 0.89 -15.30
CA LEU A 276 2.80 0.40 -14.08
C LEU A 276 1.31 0.09 -14.27
N PRO A 277 0.50 0.87 -15.01
CA PRO A 277 -0.89 0.53 -15.26
C PRO A 277 -1.09 -0.84 -15.90
N PHE A 278 -0.20 -1.24 -16.82
CA PHE A 278 -0.27 -2.57 -17.44
C PHE A 278 0.00 -3.69 -16.43
N TYR A 279 0.92 -3.48 -15.50
CA TYR A 279 1.16 -4.44 -14.43
C TYR A 279 -0.08 -4.62 -13.55
N ASN A 280 -0.79 -3.54 -13.24
CA ASN A 280 -1.99 -3.61 -12.40
C ASN A 280 -3.13 -4.40 -13.04
N THR A 281 -3.20 -4.55 -14.36
CA THR A 281 -4.25 -5.38 -15.00
C THR A 281 -4.18 -6.84 -14.56
N LEU A 282 -3.04 -7.31 -14.07
CA LEU A 282 -2.88 -8.68 -13.54
C LEU A 282 -3.77 -8.95 -12.31
N ILE A 283 -4.31 -7.91 -11.65
CA ILE A 283 -5.26 -8.06 -10.53
C ILE A 283 -6.54 -8.79 -10.93
N VAL A 284 -6.85 -8.85 -12.23
CA VAL A 284 -7.98 -9.63 -12.75
C VAL A 284 -7.82 -11.13 -12.42
N MET A 285 -6.58 -11.63 -12.36
CA MET A 285 -6.35 -13.06 -12.11
C MET A 285 -6.88 -13.52 -10.74
N PRO A 286 -6.50 -12.92 -9.60
CA PRO A 286 -7.07 -13.32 -8.32
C PRO A 286 -8.56 -12.95 -8.19
N LEU A 287 -9.08 -11.93 -8.89
CA LEU A 287 -10.53 -11.66 -8.93
C LEU A 287 -11.32 -12.82 -9.55
N VAL A 288 -10.82 -13.41 -10.65
CA VAL A 288 -11.45 -14.60 -11.27
C VAL A 288 -11.41 -15.78 -10.31
N VAL A 289 -10.29 -16.02 -9.62
CA VAL A 289 -10.19 -17.08 -8.60
C VAL A 289 -11.20 -16.85 -7.47
N GLY A 290 -11.46 -15.60 -7.09
CA GLY A 290 -12.50 -15.23 -6.13
C GLY A 290 -13.91 -15.67 -6.57
N TYR A 291 -14.24 -15.54 -7.86
CA TYR A 291 -15.52 -16.07 -8.38
C TYR A 291 -15.59 -17.58 -8.34
N VAL A 292 -14.49 -18.29 -8.58
CA VAL A 292 -14.46 -19.76 -8.36
C VAL A 292 -14.68 -20.06 -6.89
N ALA A 293 -14.06 -19.33 -5.99
CA ALA A 293 -14.26 -19.50 -4.56
C ALA A 293 -15.72 -19.27 -4.15
N LEU A 294 -16.36 -18.26 -4.71
CA LEU A 294 -17.77 -17.97 -4.48
C LEU A 294 -18.66 -19.16 -4.90
N VAL A 295 -18.39 -19.78 -6.05
CA VAL A 295 -19.14 -20.94 -6.55
C VAL A 295 -18.88 -22.20 -5.72
N VAL A 296 -17.63 -22.47 -5.35
CA VAL A 296 -17.19 -23.74 -4.75
C VAL A 296 -17.33 -23.73 -3.22
N LEU A 297 -16.94 -22.63 -2.60
CA LEU A 297 -16.89 -22.51 -1.13
C LEU A 297 -18.12 -21.79 -0.56
N GLY A 298 -18.80 -21.00 -1.38
CA GLY A 298 -19.93 -20.17 -0.97
C GLY A 298 -19.51 -18.93 -0.15
N THR A 299 -20.50 -18.15 0.29
CA THR A 299 -20.28 -16.91 1.08
C THR A 299 -19.91 -17.16 2.55
N GLY A 300 -19.95 -18.41 3.02
CA GLY A 300 -19.60 -18.79 4.40
C GLY A 300 -18.12 -19.12 4.63
N ALA A 301 -17.31 -19.12 3.56
CA ALA A 301 -15.88 -19.40 3.67
C ALA A 301 -15.14 -18.19 4.26
N HIS A 302 -13.97 -18.43 4.90
CA HIS A 302 -13.07 -17.33 5.27
C HIS A 302 -12.54 -16.64 4.01
N PRO A 303 -12.96 -15.38 3.73
CA PRO A 303 -12.73 -14.77 2.42
C PRO A 303 -11.24 -14.74 2.03
N ASP A 304 -10.38 -14.23 2.91
CA ASP A 304 -8.96 -14.01 2.61
C ASP A 304 -8.14 -15.31 2.46
N SER A 305 -8.65 -16.47 2.92
CA SER A 305 -8.01 -17.78 2.71
C SER A 305 -8.52 -18.52 1.47
N SER A 306 -9.52 -17.99 0.77
CA SER A 306 -10.23 -18.65 -0.34
C SER A 306 -9.30 -19.14 -1.45
N LEU A 307 -8.37 -18.31 -1.89
CA LEU A 307 -7.40 -18.64 -2.93
C LEU A 307 -6.52 -19.84 -2.51
N LEU A 308 -6.01 -19.79 -1.26
CA LEU A 308 -5.15 -20.86 -0.73
C LEU A 308 -5.92 -22.17 -0.56
N THR A 309 -7.17 -22.08 -0.10
CA THR A 309 -8.07 -23.24 0.06
C THR A 309 -8.33 -23.92 -1.28
N LEU A 310 -8.70 -23.17 -2.32
CA LEU A 310 -8.90 -23.72 -3.65
C LEU A 310 -7.61 -24.33 -4.22
N ALA A 311 -6.49 -23.62 -4.10
CA ALA A 311 -5.20 -24.09 -4.60
C ALA A 311 -4.77 -25.41 -3.93
N SER A 312 -5.02 -25.57 -2.62
CA SER A 312 -4.67 -26.78 -1.88
C SER A 312 -5.43 -28.03 -2.35
N GLY A 313 -6.61 -27.87 -2.91
CA GLY A 313 -7.39 -28.96 -3.50
C GLY A 313 -6.92 -29.37 -4.92
N VAL A 314 -6.12 -28.52 -5.58
CA VAL A 314 -5.68 -28.75 -6.97
C VAL A 314 -4.21 -29.10 -7.06
N PHE A 315 -3.35 -28.49 -6.25
CA PHE A 315 -1.90 -28.56 -6.44
C PHE A 315 -1.22 -29.61 -5.57
N PRO A 316 -0.20 -30.28 -6.11
CA PRO A 316 0.66 -31.15 -5.31
C PRO A 316 1.49 -30.32 -4.31
N GLY A 317 1.96 -30.97 -3.24
CA GLY A 317 2.63 -30.31 -2.13
C GLY A 317 3.85 -29.45 -2.52
N TRP A 318 4.62 -29.86 -3.55
CA TRP A 318 5.76 -29.03 -4.01
C TRP A 318 5.29 -27.72 -4.65
N LEU A 319 4.22 -27.73 -5.44
CA LEU A 319 3.69 -26.53 -6.09
C LEU A 319 2.99 -25.62 -5.08
N MET A 320 2.34 -26.19 -4.06
CA MET A 320 1.85 -25.43 -2.91
C MET A 320 2.98 -24.75 -2.13
N GLY A 321 4.15 -25.42 -2.01
CA GLY A 321 5.34 -24.80 -1.45
C GLY A 321 5.84 -23.60 -2.26
N VAL A 322 5.84 -23.70 -3.59
CA VAL A 322 6.20 -22.61 -4.49
C VAL A 322 5.19 -21.44 -4.39
N LEU A 323 3.89 -21.76 -4.31
CA LEU A 323 2.84 -20.77 -4.09
C LEU A 323 3.03 -20.05 -2.75
N ALA A 324 3.37 -20.77 -1.70
CA ALA A 324 3.68 -20.21 -0.39
C ALA A 324 4.89 -19.27 -0.45
N VAL A 325 5.97 -19.64 -1.17
CA VAL A 325 7.15 -18.76 -1.38
C VAL A 325 6.74 -17.48 -2.10
N ALA A 326 5.90 -17.57 -3.14
CA ALA A 326 5.38 -16.40 -3.84
C ALA A 326 4.60 -15.47 -2.90
N GLY A 327 3.71 -16.03 -2.09
CA GLY A 327 2.93 -15.28 -1.11
C GLY A 327 3.78 -14.66 0.00
N ILE A 328 4.77 -15.40 0.54
CA ILE A 328 5.72 -14.90 1.53
C ILE A 328 6.50 -13.71 0.97
N ALA A 329 7.05 -13.82 -0.23
CA ALA A 329 7.76 -12.73 -0.88
C ALA A 329 6.84 -11.53 -1.14
N THR A 330 5.57 -11.78 -1.49
CA THR A 330 4.55 -10.76 -1.73
C THR A 330 4.17 -10.00 -0.45
N ALA A 331 4.28 -10.62 0.72
CA ALA A 331 4.10 -9.94 2.00
C ALA A 331 5.37 -9.18 2.45
N MET A 332 6.55 -9.79 2.31
CA MET A 332 7.81 -9.29 2.87
C MET A 332 8.31 -8.02 2.16
N VAL A 333 8.18 -7.95 0.82
CA VAL A 333 8.67 -6.80 0.04
C VAL A 333 7.91 -5.51 0.39
N PRO A 334 6.56 -5.45 0.35
CA PRO A 334 5.82 -4.27 0.78
C PRO A 334 6.01 -3.95 2.27
N SER A 335 6.06 -4.97 3.14
CA SER A 335 6.34 -4.75 4.58
C SER A 335 7.65 -3.99 4.80
N ALA A 336 8.68 -4.32 4.02
CA ALA A 336 9.96 -3.64 4.14
C ALA A 336 9.84 -2.15 3.77
N SER A 337 9.17 -1.82 2.66
CA SER A 337 8.94 -0.42 2.27
C SER A 337 8.11 0.35 3.29
N LEU A 338 7.04 -0.25 3.80
CA LEU A 338 6.21 0.32 4.87
C LEU A 338 7.04 0.63 6.12
N LEU A 339 7.88 -0.30 6.55
CA LEU A 339 8.70 -0.16 7.74
C LEU A 339 9.89 0.79 7.55
N ILE A 340 10.49 0.83 6.36
CA ILE A 340 11.51 1.81 5.98
C ILE A 340 10.92 3.22 6.05
N ALA A 341 9.74 3.43 5.47
CA ALA A 341 9.05 4.71 5.49
C ALA A 341 8.68 5.12 6.92
N THR A 342 8.03 4.23 7.68
CA THR A 342 7.64 4.48 9.07
C THR A 342 8.85 4.81 9.95
N GLY A 343 9.91 4.02 9.86
CA GLY A 343 11.14 4.23 10.61
C GLY A 343 11.83 5.56 10.27
N THR A 344 11.85 5.94 9.00
CA THR A 344 12.43 7.21 8.55
C THR A 344 11.59 8.40 9.02
N LEU A 345 10.25 8.32 8.96
CA LEU A 345 9.35 9.34 9.51
C LEU A 345 9.60 9.56 11.00
N VAL A 346 9.70 8.48 11.78
CA VAL A 346 9.94 8.57 13.23
C VAL A 346 11.32 9.16 13.51
N SER A 347 12.37 8.62 12.92
CA SER A 347 13.74 9.02 13.23
C SER A 347 14.06 10.44 12.78
N ARG A 348 13.56 10.87 11.63
CA ARG A 348 13.87 12.15 11.00
C ARG A 348 12.89 13.26 11.36
N ASN A 349 11.59 12.98 11.36
CA ASN A 349 10.56 14.00 11.50
C ASN A 349 9.99 14.12 12.92
N LEU A 350 9.90 13.02 13.67
CA LEU A 350 9.38 13.04 15.05
C LEU A 350 10.49 13.19 16.08
N ILE A 351 11.42 12.25 16.19
CA ILE A 351 12.50 12.24 17.19
C ILE A 351 13.63 13.19 16.81
N ARG A 352 13.89 13.37 15.51
CA ARG A 352 14.96 14.25 14.98
C ARG A 352 16.32 13.91 15.54
N ALA A 353 16.66 12.65 15.47
CA ALA A 353 17.95 12.19 15.92
C ALA A 353 19.08 12.95 15.21
N ARG A 354 20.01 13.49 15.99
CA ARG A 354 21.03 14.46 15.52
C ARG A 354 22.17 13.81 14.72
N THR A 355 22.40 12.54 14.92
CA THR A 355 23.49 11.82 14.25
C THR A 355 22.92 10.70 13.37
N GLU A 356 23.61 10.38 12.28
CA GLU A 356 23.20 9.29 11.38
C GLU A 356 23.09 7.96 12.13
N LYS A 357 24.01 7.66 13.05
CA LYS A 357 23.96 6.47 13.90
C LYS A 357 22.68 6.44 14.75
N ALA A 358 22.28 7.57 15.33
CA ALA A 358 21.07 7.66 16.13
C ALA A 358 19.82 7.56 15.26
N GLN A 359 19.83 8.17 14.07
CA GLN A 359 18.73 8.05 13.10
C GLN A 359 18.55 6.58 12.69
N PHE A 360 19.63 5.91 12.34
CA PHE A 360 19.59 4.49 11.95
C PHE A 360 19.11 3.58 13.10
N ALA A 361 19.66 3.76 14.30
CA ALA A 361 19.23 3.00 15.48
C ALA A 361 17.75 3.23 15.82
N THR A 362 17.30 4.49 15.77
CA THR A 362 15.88 4.83 15.97
C THR A 362 14.99 4.16 14.93
N THR A 363 15.42 4.16 13.68
CA THR A 363 14.70 3.48 12.61
C THR A 363 14.56 1.98 12.86
N GLN A 364 15.64 1.32 13.27
CA GLN A 364 15.60 -0.12 13.59
C GLN A 364 14.66 -0.44 14.76
N VAL A 365 14.72 0.37 15.82
CA VAL A 365 13.78 0.22 16.96
C VAL A 365 12.33 0.44 16.50
N THR A 366 12.10 1.45 15.66
CA THR A 366 10.77 1.71 15.11
C THR A 366 10.24 0.55 14.28
N VAL A 367 11.10 -0.10 13.48
CA VAL A 367 10.73 -1.32 12.71
C VAL A 367 10.17 -2.39 13.64
N VAL A 368 10.87 -2.69 14.73
CA VAL A 368 10.42 -3.69 15.71
C VAL A 368 9.13 -3.28 16.39
N VAL A 369 9.04 -2.03 16.87
CA VAL A 369 7.86 -1.52 17.58
C VAL A 369 6.64 -1.44 16.68
N ALA A 370 6.78 -0.91 15.45
CA ALA A 370 5.68 -0.81 14.51
C ALA A 370 5.15 -2.19 14.08
N THR A 371 6.07 -3.15 13.85
CA THR A 371 5.67 -4.51 13.51
C THR A 371 4.98 -5.21 14.68
N ALA A 372 5.46 -5.00 15.93
CA ALA A 372 4.81 -5.52 17.13
C ALA A 372 3.42 -4.89 17.35
N ALA A 373 3.27 -3.59 17.09
CA ALA A 373 1.97 -2.92 17.15
C ALA A 373 1.01 -3.48 16.11
N ALA A 374 1.46 -3.69 14.86
CA ALA A 374 0.65 -4.28 13.81
C ALA A 374 0.26 -5.75 14.10
N LEU A 375 1.16 -6.53 14.71
CA LEU A 375 0.83 -7.87 15.23
C LEU A 375 -0.24 -7.80 16.32
N GLY A 376 -0.11 -6.86 17.25
CA GLY A 376 -1.11 -6.64 18.30
C GLY A 376 -2.49 -6.31 17.72
N LEU A 377 -2.52 -5.44 16.69
CA LEU A 377 -3.76 -5.11 15.97
C LEU A 377 -4.32 -6.34 15.23
N ALA A 378 -3.48 -7.14 14.55
CA ALA A 378 -3.91 -8.33 13.84
C ALA A 378 -4.60 -9.35 14.75
N VAL A 379 -4.14 -9.46 16.00
CA VAL A 379 -4.73 -10.37 17.01
C VAL A 379 -5.96 -9.75 17.67
N ALA A 380 -5.92 -8.46 18.00
CA ALA A 380 -6.97 -7.78 18.78
C ALA A 380 -8.15 -7.32 17.91
N MET A 381 -7.90 -6.94 16.66
CA MET A 381 -8.89 -6.36 15.75
C MET A 381 -8.72 -6.97 14.34
N PRO A 382 -9.02 -8.27 14.17
CA PRO A 382 -8.96 -8.90 12.86
C PRO A 382 -10.00 -8.28 11.92
N ASP A 383 -9.59 -8.02 10.67
CA ASP A 383 -10.47 -7.49 9.63
C ASP A 383 -10.05 -8.03 8.27
N LEU A 384 -10.92 -7.92 7.26
CA LEU A 384 -10.60 -8.28 5.89
C LEU A 384 -9.39 -7.47 5.37
N LEU A 385 -8.52 -8.11 4.62
CA LEU A 385 -7.33 -7.45 4.07
C LEU A 385 -7.70 -6.22 3.22
N ALA A 386 -8.84 -6.26 2.53
CA ALA A 386 -9.35 -5.12 1.78
C ALA A 386 -9.68 -3.91 2.67
N ASN A 387 -10.35 -4.12 3.79
CA ASN A 387 -10.74 -3.05 4.71
C ASN A 387 -9.52 -2.37 5.34
N LEU A 388 -8.51 -3.13 5.71
CA LEU A 388 -7.27 -2.59 6.27
C LEU A 388 -6.54 -1.67 5.28
N LEU A 389 -6.54 -2.02 3.99
CA LEU A 389 -5.98 -1.17 2.95
C LEU A 389 -6.82 0.10 2.76
N LEU A 390 -8.16 -0.03 2.71
CA LEU A 390 -9.07 1.10 2.55
C LEU A 390 -8.97 2.08 3.73
N LEU A 391 -8.84 1.59 4.95
CA LEU A 391 -8.62 2.44 6.13
C LEU A 391 -7.31 3.23 6.01
N THR A 392 -6.26 2.59 5.50
CA THR A 392 -4.99 3.28 5.25
C THR A 392 -5.17 4.42 4.25
N PHE A 393 -5.83 4.18 3.11
CA PHE A 393 -6.14 5.24 2.14
C PHE A 393 -7.00 6.33 2.76
N SER A 394 -8.06 5.98 3.47
CA SER A 394 -8.97 6.95 4.10
C SER A 394 -8.25 7.95 4.99
N GLY A 395 -7.29 7.50 5.79
CA GLY A 395 -6.49 8.37 6.64
C GLY A 395 -5.42 9.16 5.90
N MET A 396 -4.64 8.50 5.05
CA MET A 396 -3.52 9.13 4.36
C MET A 396 -3.96 10.16 3.33
N ASP A 397 -5.12 9.97 2.70
CA ASP A 397 -5.63 10.87 1.66
C ASP A 397 -6.10 12.21 2.21
N GLN A 398 -6.20 12.35 3.53
CA GLN A 398 -6.37 13.67 4.15
C GLN A 398 -5.16 14.60 3.90
N LEU A 399 -4.04 14.06 3.41
CA LEU A 399 -2.86 14.85 2.98
C LEU A 399 -2.92 15.23 1.49
N ALA A 400 -3.81 14.66 0.69
CA ALA A 400 -3.93 14.94 -0.74
C ALA A 400 -4.14 16.44 -1.05
N PRO A 401 -5.00 17.20 -0.32
CA PRO A 401 -5.16 18.63 -0.56
C PRO A 401 -3.88 19.42 -0.36
N ALA A 402 -3.05 19.05 0.62
CA ALA A 402 -1.76 19.68 0.87
C ALA A 402 -0.79 19.46 -0.30
N ILE A 403 -0.68 18.22 -0.78
CA ILE A 403 0.20 17.87 -1.90
C ILE A 403 -0.31 18.50 -3.21
N ALA A 404 -1.61 18.42 -3.47
CA ALA A 404 -2.24 19.03 -4.63
C ALA A 404 -2.01 20.54 -4.67
N ALA A 405 -2.22 21.23 -3.56
CA ALA A 405 -2.01 22.68 -3.47
C ALA A 405 -0.53 23.06 -3.67
N ALA A 406 0.39 22.26 -3.12
CA ALA A 406 1.84 22.48 -3.27
C ALA A 406 2.30 22.37 -4.73
N LEU A 407 1.74 21.44 -5.51
CA LEU A 407 2.22 21.10 -6.85
C LEU A 407 1.44 21.76 -7.99
N LEU A 408 0.15 22.06 -7.77
CA LEU A 408 -0.77 22.50 -8.82
C LEU A 408 -1.12 23.99 -8.72
N LEU A 409 -1.10 24.56 -7.51
CA LEU A 409 -1.49 25.95 -7.32
C LEU A 409 -0.29 26.92 -7.45
N ARG A 410 -0.47 27.97 -8.24
CA ARG A 410 0.52 29.05 -8.37
C ARG A 410 0.70 29.85 -7.07
N ARG A 411 -0.34 29.92 -6.25
CA ARG A 411 -0.35 30.65 -4.97
C ARG A 411 -0.43 29.66 -3.84
N ARG A 412 0.43 29.81 -2.86
CA ARG A 412 0.46 28.95 -1.69
C ARG A 412 -0.77 29.17 -0.82
N ILE A 413 -1.37 28.09 -0.39
CA ILE A 413 -2.35 28.09 0.70
C ILE A 413 -1.57 28.22 2.02
N ALA A 414 -2.15 28.89 3.01
CA ALA A 414 -1.51 29.03 4.32
C ALA A 414 -1.39 27.68 5.02
N ALA A 415 -0.26 27.41 5.68
CA ALA A 415 -0.04 26.20 6.44
C ALA A 415 -1.11 25.97 7.52
N SER A 416 -1.62 27.04 8.15
CA SER A 416 -2.71 26.94 9.13
C SER A 416 -4.02 26.45 8.53
N SER A 417 -4.35 26.86 7.29
CA SER A 417 -5.55 26.41 6.58
C SER A 417 -5.43 24.92 6.24
N ILE A 418 -4.27 24.48 5.75
CA ILE A 418 -3.97 23.07 5.47
C ILE A 418 -4.03 22.24 6.76
N LEU A 419 -3.44 22.70 7.85
CA LEU A 419 -3.48 22.02 9.15
C LEU A 419 -4.91 21.84 9.66
N ALA A 420 -5.72 22.91 9.61
CA ALA A 420 -7.10 22.86 10.05
C ALA A 420 -7.91 21.85 9.23
N GLY A 421 -7.77 21.86 7.90
CA GLY A 421 -8.45 20.91 7.02
C GLY A 421 -8.01 19.47 7.26
N ALA A 422 -6.69 19.22 7.29
CA ALA A 422 -6.15 17.87 7.52
C ALA A 422 -6.57 17.32 8.89
N LEU A 423 -6.52 18.11 9.96
CA LEU A 423 -6.99 17.68 11.29
C LEU A 423 -8.48 17.38 11.30
N THR A 424 -9.31 18.20 10.62
CA THR A 424 -10.75 17.93 10.50
C THR A 424 -11.01 16.64 9.76
N GLY A 425 -10.34 16.44 8.61
CA GLY A 425 -10.50 15.22 7.82
C GLY A 425 -10.08 13.96 8.59
N LEU A 426 -8.91 14.01 9.25
CA LEU A 426 -8.42 12.90 10.08
C LEU A 426 -9.36 12.61 11.27
N ALA A 427 -9.87 13.64 11.94
CA ALA A 427 -10.82 13.47 13.04
C ALA A 427 -12.12 12.80 12.59
N LEU A 428 -12.63 13.17 11.41
CA LEU A 428 -13.83 12.54 10.84
C LEU A 428 -13.57 11.10 10.42
N VAL A 429 -12.44 10.80 9.78
CA VAL A 429 -12.06 9.42 9.44
C VAL A 429 -12.02 8.57 10.70
N ILE A 430 -11.30 8.99 11.74
CA ILE A 430 -11.21 8.28 13.01
C ILE A 430 -12.60 8.15 13.66
N GLY A 431 -13.40 9.22 13.67
CA GLY A 431 -14.74 9.22 14.23
C GLY A 431 -15.68 8.22 13.57
N TYR A 432 -15.68 8.19 12.23
CA TYR A 432 -16.51 7.25 11.46
C TYR A 432 -16.00 5.81 11.52
N THR A 433 -14.71 5.60 11.60
CA THR A 433 -14.15 4.25 11.76
C THR A 433 -14.50 3.62 13.10
N PHE A 434 -14.48 4.39 14.21
CA PHE A 434 -14.57 3.78 15.56
C PHE A 434 -15.87 4.05 16.30
N TRP A 435 -16.60 5.14 16.01
CA TRP A 435 -17.75 5.56 16.83
C TRP A 435 -19.03 5.85 16.07
N TRP A 436 -18.93 6.34 14.82
CA TRP A 436 -20.11 6.73 14.06
C TRP A 436 -20.33 5.81 12.87
N HIS A 437 -21.57 5.45 12.61
CA HIS A 437 -21.92 4.61 11.46
C HIS A 437 -22.49 5.47 10.34
N LEU A 438 -21.99 5.28 9.13
CA LEU A 438 -22.49 5.95 7.95
C LEU A 438 -23.65 5.15 7.35
N PRO A 439 -24.81 5.81 7.10
CA PRO A 439 -26.01 5.08 6.67
C PRO A 439 -25.94 4.57 5.23
N TRP A 440 -24.96 4.99 4.43
CA TRP A 440 -24.93 4.72 2.99
C TRP A 440 -23.71 3.95 2.51
N ALA A 441 -22.97 3.33 3.37
CA ALA A 441 -21.74 2.60 3.04
C ALA A 441 -20.74 3.43 2.16
N ILE A 442 -20.71 4.75 2.33
CA ILE A 442 -19.73 5.64 1.70
C ILE A 442 -18.43 5.54 2.49
N SER A 443 -17.29 5.52 1.80
CA SER A 443 -15.98 5.56 2.46
C SER A 443 -15.86 6.79 3.38
N GLU A 444 -15.49 6.57 4.64
CA GLU A 444 -15.18 7.62 5.61
C GLU A 444 -14.08 8.56 5.11
N GLY A 445 -13.16 8.02 4.30
CA GLY A 445 -12.09 8.80 3.67
C GLY A 445 -12.61 9.91 2.76
N ILE A 446 -13.63 9.64 1.94
CA ILE A 446 -14.22 10.65 1.04
C ILE A 446 -14.95 11.73 1.83
N ILE A 447 -15.65 11.37 2.91
CA ILE A 447 -16.34 12.34 3.76
C ILE A 447 -15.30 13.23 4.47
N GLY A 448 -14.28 12.61 5.07
CA GLY A 448 -13.17 13.33 5.67
C GLY A 448 -12.50 14.29 4.66
N LEU A 449 -12.24 13.82 3.44
CA LEU A 449 -11.60 14.60 2.39
C LEU A 449 -12.47 15.79 1.94
N ALA A 450 -13.77 15.59 1.77
CA ALA A 450 -14.70 16.67 1.43
C ALA A 450 -14.74 17.75 2.53
N ALA A 451 -14.82 17.35 3.79
CA ALA A 451 -14.75 18.27 4.92
C ALA A 451 -13.40 18.99 5.02
N ASN A 452 -12.31 18.27 4.82
CA ASN A 452 -10.96 18.83 4.77
C ASN A 452 -10.86 19.95 3.71
N ILE A 453 -11.23 19.67 2.47
CA ILE A 453 -11.23 20.65 1.37
C ILE A 453 -12.12 21.86 1.71
N ALA A 454 -13.33 21.63 2.26
CA ALA A 454 -14.23 22.69 2.66
C ALA A 454 -13.61 23.60 3.74
N VAL A 455 -13.01 23.00 4.77
CA VAL A 455 -12.34 23.77 5.85
C VAL A 455 -11.15 24.53 5.32
N VAL A 456 -10.30 23.94 4.46
CA VAL A 456 -9.20 24.65 3.81
C VAL A 456 -9.71 25.87 3.02
N ALA A 457 -10.77 25.68 2.24
CA ALA A 457 -11.35 26.75 1.43
C ALA A 457 -11.93 27.88 2.29
N LEU A 458 -12.67 27.54 3.36
CA LEU A 458 -13.25 28.50 4.30
C LEU A 458 -12.17 29.29 5.07
N CYS A 459 -11.17 28.60 5.59
CA CYS A 459 -10.05 29.24 6.30
C CYS A 459 -9.28 30.19 5.38
N GLU A 460 -9.05 29.77 4.13
CA GLU A 460 -8.33 30.61 3.17
C GLU A 460 -9.17 31.81 2.71
N ALA A 461 -10.49 31.64 2.54
CA ALA A 461 -11.41 32.74 2.25
C ALA A 461 -11.45 33.76 3.39
N PHE A 462 -11.60 33.28 4.64
CA PHE A 462 -11.60 34.11 5.83
C PHE A 462 -10.28 34.86 6.00
N ARG A 463 -9.16 34.19 5.80
CA ARG A 463 -7.83 34.83 5.84
C ARG A 463 -7.70 35.95 4.82
N ARG A 464 -8.18 35.76 3.59
CA ARG A 464 -8.15 36.79 2.54
C ARG A 464 -8.98 38.03 2.90
N VAL A 465 -10.15 37.81 3.47
CA VAL A 465 -11.02 38.91 3.92
C VAL A 465 -10.35 39.68 5.06
N ARG A 466 -9.76 39.00 6.04
CA ARG A 466 -9.19 39.62 7.23
C ARG A 466 -7.87 40.35 6.98
N THR A 467 -6.99 39.80 6.14
CA THR A 467 -5.64 40.35 5.97
C THR A 467 -5.48 41.23 4.73
N GLY A 468 -6.44 41.20 3.79
CA GLY A 468 -6.31 41.86 2.48
C GLY A 468 -5.15 41.31 1.62
N GLN A 469 -4.35 40.40 2.17
CA GLN A 469 -3.14 39.90 1.52
C GLN A 469 -3.45 38.69 0.65
N ARG A 470 -2.97 38.71 -0.58
CA ARG A 470 -2.93 37.53 -1.43
C ARG A 470 -1.82 36.59 -0.91
N ALA A 471 -2.09 35.31 -0.93
CA ALA A 471 -1.10 34.30 -0.55
C ALA A 471 0.22 34.51 -1.32
N PRO A 472 1.37 34.32 -0.68
CA PRO A 472 2.67 34.50 -1.33
C PRO A 472 2.79 33.49 -2.49
N VAL A 473 3.43 33.95 -3.55
CA VAL A 473 3.80 33.10 -4.69
C VAL A 473 5.05 32.34 -4.26
N GLY A 474 5.13 31.02 -4.56
CA GLY A 474 6.34 30.23 -4.30
C GLY A 474 7.60 30.89 -4.87
N SER A 475 8.78 30.60 -4.32
CA SER A 475 10.04 31.17 -4.78
C SER A 475 10.25 30.96 -6.29
N GLU A 476 11.04 31.79 -6.93
CA GLU A 476 11.30 31.67 -8.37
C GLU A 476 11.97 30.33 -8.70
N GLU A 477 12.94 29.92 -7.89
CA GLU A 477 13.60 28.63 -7.96
C GLU A 477 12.61 27.46 -7.87
N GLU A 478 11.68 27.50 -6.91
CA GLU A 478 10.66 26.46 -6.75
C GLU A 478 9.72 26.39 -7.96
N ARG A 479 9.36 27.53 -8.52
CA ARG A 479 8.54 27.59 -9.73
C ARG A 479 9.25 27.03 -10.95
N GLU A 480 10.54 27.24 -11.08
CA GLU A 480 11.36 26.66 -12.13
C GLU A 480 11.46 25.12 -11.98
N LEU A 481 11.73 24.63 -10.78
CA LEU A 481 11.77 23.20 -10.50
C LEU A 481 10.43 22.47 -10.77
N LEU A 482 9.31 23.19 -10.57
CA LEU A 482 7.97 22.65 -10.82
C LEU A 482 7.53 22.79 -12.30
N ARG A 483 8.13 23.68 -13.09
CA ARG A 483 7.78 23.87 -14.50
C ARG A 483 8.57 22.95 -15.46
N ALA A 484 9.84 22.71 -15.20
CA ALA A 484 10.70 21.83 -15.99
C ALA A 484 10.28 20.36 -15.92
#